data_ae2bde0a9bcb1e815d27cd7082f952f2
#
_entry.id   ae2bde0a9bcb1e815d27cd7082f952f2
#
_cell.length_a   1.000
_cell.length_b   1.000
_cell.length_c   1.000
_cell.angle_alpha   90.00
_cell.angle_beta   90.00
_cell.angle_gamma   90.00
#
_symmetry.space_group_name_H-M   'P 1'
#
loop_
_entity.id
_entity.type
_entity.pdbx_description
1 polymer ?
#
loop_
_entity_poly.entity_id
_entity_poly.type
_entity_poly.pdbx_seq_one_letter_code
_entity_poly.pdbx_strand_id
1 'polypeptide(L)'
;RAVVAANNRFGSERPVYLVPTGIEYGDYFRYRSTCLITFGRPINVTQFIKDLNVENEAQIMEPLRKELAERMSELITYIKDDENLNAKWALTKILARSFNNKGLAADLSSNQSVIAQIEVAMEEHPEQMAEMLERAVRFDKSLTSAGISIKSFGHKGLLCRCIWKGLASILGLPYFIFSAAVSLPMWVLE
;
A
#
# COMPACT_ATOMS: atom_id res chain seq x y z
N ARG A 1 -18.60 13.18 -8.28
CA ARG A 1 -19.23 14.40 -8.83
C ARG A 1 -18.51 14.91 -10.08
N ALA A 2 -17.22 15.23 -10.02
CA ALA A 2 -16.48 15.78 -11.17
C ALA A 2 -16.62 14.93 -12.46
N VAL A 3 -16.59 13.61 -12.35
CA VAL A 3 -16.71 12.68 -13.49
C VAL A 3 -18.12 12.70 -14.08
N VAL A 4 -19.16 12.77 -13.25
CA VAL A 4 -20.55 12.86 -13.72
C VAL A 4 -20.79 14.20 -14.39
N ALA A 5 -20.29 15.29 -13.80
CA ALA A 5 -20.34 16.62 -14.42
C ALA A 5 -19.57 16.67 -15.76
N ALA A 6 -18.42 16.02 -15.86
CA ALA A 6 -17.69 15.88 -17.12
C ALA A 6 -18.49 15.08 -18.17
N ASN A 7 -19.17 14.01 -17.74
CA ASN A 7 -20.03 13.23 -18.64
C ASN A 7 -21.24 14.05 -19.13
N ASN A 8 -21.86 14.82 -18.25
CA ASN A 8 -22.98 15.71 -18.64
C ASN A 8 -22.56 16.77 -19.66
N ARG A 9 -21.30 17.23 -19.58
CA ARG A 9 -20.76 18.26 -20.50
C ARG A 9 -20.25 17.69 -21.82
N PHE A 10 -19.60 16.54 -21.80
CA PHE A 10 -18.84 16.01 -22.94
C PHE A 10 -19.32 14.65 -23.43
N GLY A 11 -20.15 13.92 -22.65
CA GLY A 11 -20.50 12.53 -22.92
C GLY A 11 -21.32 12.31 -24.21
N SER A 12 -21.93 13.37 -24.77
CA SER A 12 -22.60 13.36 -26.08
C SER A 12 -21.62 13.39 -27.25
N GLU A 13 -20.46 14.01 -27.07
CA GLU A 13 -19.45 14.19 -28.12
C GLU A 13 -18.39 13.09 -28.05
N ARG A 14 -17.98 12.69 -26.83
CA ARG A 14 -16.93 11.71 -26.61
C ARG A 14 -17.15 10.94 -25.29
N PRO A 15 -16.81 9.65 -25.23
CA PRO A 15 -16.94 8.87 -24.01
C PRO A 15 -15.99 9.39 -22.92
N VAL A 16 -16.52 9.44 -21.69
CA VAL A 16 -15.76 9.80 -20.49
C VAL A 16 -15.36 8.54 -19.76
N TYR A 17 -14.07 8.44 -19.43
CA TYR A 17 -13.49 7.30 -18.73
C TYR A 17 -13.03 7.70 -17.33
N LEU A 18 -13.23 6.79 -16.37
CA LEU A 18 -12.67 6.84 -15.03
C LEU A 18 -11.63 5.71 -14.90
N VAL A 19 -10.37 6.07 -14.64
CA VAL A 19 -9.27 5.10 -14.51
C VAL A 19 -8.94 4.89 -13.04
N PRO A 20 -9.25 3.70 -12.46
CA PRO A 20 -8.82 3.37 -11.11
C PRO A 20 -7.30 3.32 -11.05
N THR A 21 -6.72 3.93 -10.01
CA THR A 21 -5.26 3.97 -9.85
C THR A 21 -4.92 3.59 -8.42
N GLY A 22 -4.10 2.55 -8.26
CA GLY A 22 -3.53 2.13 -6.99
C GLY A 22 -2.13 2.71 -6.80
N ILE A 23 -1.81 3.12 -5.57
CA ILE A 23 -0.49 3.60 -5.19
C ILE A 23 -0.02 2.79 -3.99
N GLU A 24 1.14 2.15 -4.12
CA GLU A 24 1.78 1.36 -3.05
C GLU A 24 3.18 1.89 -2.79
N TYR A 25 3.51 2.13 -1.52
CA TYR A 25 4.83 2.60 -1.12
C TYR A 25 5.64 1.47 -0.49
N GLY A 26 6.90 1.32 -0.88
CA GLY A 26 7.81 0.36 -0.27
C GLY A 26 8.15 0.68 1.18
N ASP A 27 8.30 1.96 1.50
CA ASP A 27 8.44 2.51 2.84
C ASP A 27 8.09 4.00 2.80
N TYR A 28 6.92 4.35 3.33
CA TYR A 28 6.37 5.70 3.23
C TYR A 28 7.25 6.77 3.90
N PHE A 29 7.87 6.41 5.02
CA PHE A 29 8.67 7.37 5.80
C PHE A 29 10.15 7.41 5.40
N ARG A 30 10.57 6.57 4.46
CA ARG A 30 11.97 6.48 4.09
C ARG A 30 12.29 7.37 2.90
N TYR A 31 13.28 8.25 3.05
CA TYR A 31 13.84 8.99 1.93
C TYR A 31 14.34 8.05 0.83
N ARG A 32 14.04 8.37 -0.44
CA ARG A 32 14.36 7.55 -1.63
C ARG A 32 13.70 6.16 -1.60
N SER A 33 12.50 6.07 -1.03
CA SER A 33 11.69 4.87 -1.14
C SER A 33 11.16 4.68 -2.56
N THR A 34 10.78 3.46 -2.87
CA THR A 34 10.12 3.11 -4.13
C THR A 34 8.62 3.29 -4.02
N CYS A 35 7.99 3.67 -5.13
CA CYS A 35 6.54 3.76 -5.27
C CYS A 35 6.12 2.92 -6.48
N LEU A 36 5.06 2.13 -6.31
CA LEU A 36 4.39 1.41 -7.38
C LEU A 36 3.08 2.13 -7.69
N ILE A 37 2.88 2.48 -8.95
CA ILE A 37 1.61 3.03 -9.44
C ILE A 37 1.02 2.01 -10.40
N THR A 38 -0.17 1.51 -10.09
CA THR A 38 -0.87 0.51 -10.88
C THR A 38 -2.15 1.12 -11.44
N PHE A 39 -2.33 1.01 -12.75
CA PHE A 39 -3.54 1.46 -13.43
C PHE A 39 -4.45 0.28 -13.69
N GLY A 40 -5.71 0.38 -13.24
CA GLY A 40 -6.74 -0.61 -13.47
C GLY A 40 -7.45 -0.41 -14.81
N ARG A 41 -8.40 -1.30 -15.09
CA ARG A 41 -9.22 -1.21 -16.29
C ARG A 41 -10.12 0.03 -16.23
N PRO A 42 -10.12 0.87 -17.26
CA PRO A 42 -10.97 2.07 -17.30
C PRO A 42 -12.46 1.71 -17.19
N ILE A 43 -13.21 2.51 -16.47
CA ILE A 43 -14.68 2.48 -16.44
C ILE A 43 -15.17 3.46 -17.48
N ASN A 44 -15.91 3.00 -18.47
CA ASN A 44 -16.60 3.89 -19.41
C ASN A 44 -17.82 4.48 -18.71
N VAL A 45 -17.70 5.68 -18.16
CA VAL A 45 -18.76 6.34 -17.38
C VAL A 45 -19.96 6.67 -18.23
N THR A 46 -19.75 7.04 -19.48
CA THR A 46 -20.84 7.33 -20.43
C THR A 46 -21.70 6.10 -20.68
N GLN A 47 -21.09 4.95 -20.87
CA GLN A 47 -21.82 3.69 -21.06
C GLN A 47 -22.46 3.22 -19.74
N PHE A 48 -21.72 3.32 -18.63
CA PHE A 48 -22.20 2.95 -17.29
C PHE A 48 -23.51 3.69 -16.90
N ILE A 49 -23.57 5.00 -17.17
CA ILE A 49 -24.78 5.81 -16.91
C ILE A 49 -25.94 5.39 -17.81
N LYS A 50 -25.67 5.09 -19.09
CA LYS A 50 -26.71 4.60 -20.01
C LYS A 50 -27.28 3.24 -19.56
N ASP A 51 -26.42 2.34 -19.10
CA ASP A 51 -26.81 0.99 -18.65
C ASP A 51 -27.63 1.04 -17.36
N LEU A 52 -27.36 2.01 -16.47
CA LEU A 52 -28.17 2.25 -15.27
C LEU A 52 -29.57 2.79 -15.59
N ASN A 53 -29.75 3.43 -16.74
CA ASN A 53 -31.00 4.05 -17.16
C ASN A 53 -31.61 4.99 -16.10
N VAL A 54 -30.79 5.80 -15.45
CA VAL A 54 -31.13 6.71 -14.36
C VAL A 54 -30.65 8.11 -14.69
N GLU A 55 -31.51 9.11 -14.49
CA GLU A 55 -31.20 10.53 -14.77
C GLU A 55 -30.70 11.26 -13.52
N ASN A 56 -31.00 10.78 -12.33
CA ASN A 56 -30.63 11.44 -11.08
C ASN A 56 -29.18 11.19 -10.69
N GLU A 57 -28.40 12.28 -10.55
CA GLU A 57 -26.98 12.24 -10.17
C GLU A 57 -26.72 11.43 -8.88
N ALA A 58 -27.59 11.55 -7.87
CA ALA A 58 -27.44 10.83 -6.61
C ALA A 58 -27.55 9.29 -6.80
N GLN A 59 -28.41 8.84 -7.70
CA GLN A 59 -28.60 7.44 -8.02
C GLN A 59 -27.47 6.86 -8.88
N ILE A 60 -26.75 7.70 -9.62
CA ILE A 60 -25.56 7.33 -10.40
C ILE A 60 -24.34 7.20 -9.50
N MET A 61 -24.21 8.09 -8.51
CA MET A 61 -23.00 8.21 -7.70
C MET A 61 -22.69 6.97 -6.86
N GLU A 62 -23.70 6.37 -6.25
CA GLU A 62 -23.51 5.23 -5.36
C GLU A 62 -23.06 3.95 -6.10
N PRO A 63 -23.74 3.52 -7.21
CA PRO A 63 -23.24 2.41 -8.01
C PRO A 63 -21.85 2.66 -8.61
N LEU A 64 -21.58 3.88 -9.08
CA LEU A 64 -20.26 4.23 -9.63
C LEU A 64 -19.15 4.19 -8.57
N ARG A 65 -19.46 4.65 -7.35
CA ARG A 65 -18.53 4.56 -6.22
C ARG A 65 -18.21 3.11 -5.87
N LYS A 66 -19.24 2.24 -5.82
CA LYS A 66 -19.08 0.82 -5.53
C LYS A 66 -18.20 0.14 -6.57
N GLU A 67 -18.49 0.34 -7.85
CA GLU A 67 -17.69 -0.20 -8.96
C GLU A 67 -16.24 0.28 -8.90
N LEU A 68 -16.04 1.58 -8.61
CA LEU A 68 -14.70 2.14 -8.45
C LEU A 68 -13.96 1.52 -7.26
N ALA A 69 -14.62 1.37 -6.11
CA ALA A 69 -14.04 0.79 -4.91
C ALA A 69 -13.63 -0.68 -5.13
N GLU A 70 -14.46 -1.47 -5.81
CA GLU A 70 -14.16 -2.86 -6.16
C GLU A 70 -12.91 -2.93 -7.05
N ARG A 71 -12.84 -2.13 -8.11
CA ARG A 71 -11.65 -2.11 -9.00
C ARG A 71 -10.40 -1.55 -8.33
N MET A 72 -10.55 -0.61 -7.40
CA MET A 72 -9.41 -0.08 -6.65
C MET A 72 -8.87 -1.10 -5.64
N SER A 73 -9.73 -1.91 -5.02
CA SER A 73 -9.30 -2.94 -4.07
C SER A 73 -8.41 -4.01 -4.71
N GLU A 74 -8.55 -4.26 -6.01
CA GLU A 74 -7.69 -5.16 -6.78
C GLU A 74 -6.28 -4.60 -7.04
N LEU A 75 -6.13 -3.27 -6.97
CA LEU A 75 -4.88 -2.57 -7.31
C LEU A 75 -3.96 -2.28 -6.14
N ILE A 76 -4.44 -2.49 -4.92
CA ILE A 76 -3.72 -2.20 -3.67
C ILE A 76 -3.80 -3.40 -2.72
N THR A 77 -2.97 -3.38 -1.68
CA THR A 77 -3.12 -4.29 -0.55
C THR A 77 -4.33 -3.83 0.29
N TYR A 78 -5.48 -4.48 0.12
CA TYR A 78 -6.73 -4.11 0.76
C TYR A 78 -7.24 -5.19 1.71
N ILE A 79 -7.55 -4.82 2.95
CA ILE A 79 -8.15 -5.68 3.99
C ILE A 79 -9.51 -5.10 4.33
N LYS A 80 -10.58 -5.90 4.17
CA LYS A 80 -11.97 -5.45 4.37
C LYS A 80 -12.38 -5.22 5.82
N ASP A 81 -11.69 -5.84 6.76
CA ASP A 81 -12.08 -5.89 8.16
C ASP A 81 -11.45 -4.76 8.95
N ASP A 82 -12.27 -3.89 9.53
CA ASP A 82 -11.80 -2.76 10.33
C ASP A 82 -11.42 -3.19 11.77
N GLU A 83 -12.08 -4.20 12.35
CA GLU A 83 -11.85 -4.63 13.73
C GLU A 83 -10.48 -5.33 13.90
N ASN A 84 -10.14 -6.20 12.95
CA ASN A 84 -8.91 -6.99 12.97
C ASN A 84 -7.82 -6.48 12.01
N LEU A 85 -7.98 -5.27 11.45
CA LEU A 85 -7.10 -4.70 10.43
C LEU A 85 -5.62 -4.81 10.81
N ASN A 86 -5.25 -4.36 12.01
CA ASN A 86 -3.87 -4.36 12.49
C ASN A 86 -3.31 -5.77 12.64
N ALA A 87 -4.14 -6.70 13.09
CA ALA A 87 -3.73 -8.10 13.28
C ALA A 87 -3.54 -8.82 11.94
N LYS A 88 -4.48 -8.67 11.02
CA LYS A 88 -4.37 -9.19 9.65
C LYS A 88 -3.18 -8.58 8.91
N TRP A 89 -2.95 -7.29 9.07
CA TRP A 89 -1.79 -6.61 8.48
C TRP A 89 -0.47 -7.13 9.05
N ALA A 90 -0.36 -7.31 10.37
CA ALA A 90 0.81 -7.89 11.00
C ALA A 90 1.09 -9.31 10.49
N LEU A 91 0.05 -10.14 10.43
CA LEU A 91 0.16 -11.51 9.92
C LEU A 91 0.54 -11.53 8.44
N THR A 92 -0.07 -10.68 7.61
CA THR A 92 0.26 -10.54 6.18
C THR A 92 1.72 -10.19 5.98
N LYS A 93 2.27 -9.23 6.73
CA LYS A 93 3.70 -8.87 6.67
C LYS A 93 4.63 -10.05 6.99
N ILE A 94 4.24 -10.88 7.96
CA ILE A 94 5.02 -12.05 8.39
C ILE A 94 5.00 -13.12 7.31
N LEU A 95 3.81 -13.48 6.82
CA LEU A 95 3.62 -14.56 5.84
C LEU A 95 4.13 -14.19 4.45
N ALA A 96 3.85 -12.96 3.98
CA ALA A 96 4.33 -12.49 2.68
C ALA A 96 5.86 -12.46 2.58
N ARG A 97 6.56 -12.33 3.72
CA ARG A 97 8.03 -12.40 3.77
C ARG A 97 8.58 -13.75 3.33
N SER A 98 7.84 -14.84 3.52
CA SER A 98 8.26 -16.18 3.11
C SER A 98 8.44 -16.33 1.60
N PHE A 99 7.75 -15.51 0.80
CA PHE A 99 7.84 -15.55 -0.67
C PHE A 99 9.14 -14.96 -1.23
N ASN A 100 9.96 -14.27 -0.41
CA ASN A 100 11.28 -13.74 -0.81
C ASN A 100 11.26 -12.94 -2.13
N ASN A 101 10.26 -12.11 -2.31
CA ASN A 101 10.00 -11.35 -3.53
C ASN A 101 11.05 -10.29 -3.82
N LYS A 102 11.25 -10.01 -5.10
CA LYS A 102 12.07 -8.91 -5.58
C LYS A 102 11.19 -7.87 -6.25
N GLY A 103 10.91 -6.80 -5.51
CA GLY A 103 10.19 -5.62 -6.02
C GLY A 103 8.75 -5.51 -5.55
N LEU A 104 8.23 -4.28 -5.57
CA LEU A 104 6.91 -3.93 -5.01
C LEU A 104 5.74 -4.62 -5.71
N ALA A 105 5.82 -4.86 -7.02
CA ALA A 105 4.75 -5.53 -7.73
C ALA A 105 4.57 -7.00 -7.29
N ALA A 106 5.69 -7.70 -7.03
CA ALA A 106 5.67 -9.05 -6.48
C ALA A 106 5.24 -9.05 -5.00
N ASP A 107 5.63 -8.02 -4.23
CA ASP A 107 5.19 -7.86 -2.85
C ASP A 107 3.67 -7.63 -2.80
N LEU A 108 3.11 -6.79 -3.69
CA LEU A 108 1.67 -6.55 -3.79
C LEU A 108 0.89 -7.83 -4.06
N SER A 109 1.27 -8.58 -5.09
CA SER A 109 0.59 -9.83 -5.44
C SER A 109 0.66 -10.88 -4.33
N SER A 110 1.78 -10.96 -3.63
CA SER A 110 1.94 -11.85 -2.47
C SER A 110 1.10 -11.42 -1.28
N ASN A 111 1.04 -10.12 -0.99
CA ASN A 111 0.17 -9.58 0.07
C ASN A 111 -1.29 -9.92 -0.21
N GLN A 112 -1.75 -9.68 -1.44
CA GLN A 112 -3.12 -10.01 -1.86
C GLN A 112 -3.42 -11.50 -1.74
N SER A 113 -2.50 -12.36 -2.18
CA SER A 113 -2.64 -13.83 -2.04
C SER A 113 -2.71 -14.27 -0.58
N VAL A 114 -1.85 -13.71 0.28
CA VAL A 114 -1.85 -14.02 1.72
C VAL A 114 -3.14 -13.54 2.39
N ILE A 115 -3.63 -12.35 2.05
CA ILE A 115 -4.88 -11.82 2.60
C ILE A 115 -6.05 -12.75 2.24
N ALA A 116 -6.14 -13.17 0.98
CA ALA A 116 -7.16 -14.12 0.55
C ALA A 116 -7.09 -15.45 1.32
N GLN A 117 -5.88 -15.97 1.56
CA GLN A 117 -5.69 -17.19 2.37
C GLN A 117 -6.09 -16.98 3.83
N ILE A 118 -5.79 -15.82 4.42
CA ILE A 118 -6.19 -15.47 5.79
C ILE A 118 -7.72 -15.42 5.89
N GLU A 119 -8.40 -14.80 4.93
CA GLU A 119 -9.87 -14.73 4.91
C GLU A 119 -10.51 -16.11 4.85
N VAL A 120 -10.06 -16.99 3.98
CA VAL A 120 -10.52 -18.38 3.90
C VAL A 120 -10.24 -19.14 5.20
N ALA A 121 -9.03 -19.03 5.75
CA ALA A 121 -8.67 -19.69 6.99
C ALA A 121 -9.47 -19.20 8.21
N MET A 122 -9.89 -17.92 8.22
CA MET A 122 -10.77 -17.38 9.25
C MET A 122 -12.19 -17.95 9.19
N GLU A 123 -12.66 -18.29 8.01
CA GLU A 123 -13.97 -18.96 7.83
C GLU A 123 -13.91 -20.43 8.24
N GLU A 124 -12.83 -21.13 7.88
CA GLU A 124 -12.67 -22.58 8.16
C GLU A 124 -12.24 -22.88 9.61
N HIS A 125 -11.37 -22.04 10.18
CA HIS A 125 -10.74 -22.28 11.48
C HIS A 125 -10.69 -21.02 12.37
N PRO A 126 -11.83 -20.47 12.79
CA PRO A 126 -11.90 -19.14 13.45
C PRO A 126 -11.11 -19.06 14.74
N GLU A 127 -11.16 -20.12 15.60
CA GLU A 127 -10.45 -20.11 16.89
C GLU A 127 -8.93 -20.12 16.72
N GLN A 128 -8.42 -20.96 15.81
CA GLN A 128 -6.97 -21.04 15.55
C GLN A 128 -6.44 -19.75 14.92
N MET A 129 -7.24 -19.15 14.04
CA MET A 129 -6.88 -17.88 13.41
C MET A 129 -6.89 -16.72 14.40
N ALA A 130 -7.83 -16.69 15.35
CA ALA A 130 -7.83 -15.68 16.41
C ALA A 130 -6.54 -15.73 17.24
N GLU A 131 -6.10 -16.93 17.64
CA GLU A 131 -4.83 -17.11 18.36
C GLU A 131 -3.62 -16.68 17.50
N MET A 132 -3.63 -17.03 16.21
CA MET A 132 -2.54 -16.68 15.29
C MET A 132 -2.46 -15.16 15.06
N LEU A 133 -3.59 -14.49 14.92
CA LEU A 133 -3.67 -13.02 14.79
C LEU A 133 -3.12 -12.34 16.05
N GLU A 134 -3.49 -12.82 17.24
CA GLU A 134 -2.98 -12.27 18.49
C GLU A 134 -1.46 -12.45 18.63
N ARG A 135 -0.94 -13.61 18.25
CA ARG A 135 0.51 -13.88 18.21
C ARG A 135 1.23 -12.96 17.23
N ALA A 136 0.64 -12.73 16.05
CA ALA A 136 1.21 -11.82 15.04
C ALA A 136 1.31 -10.39 15.55
N VAL A 137 0.28 -9.89 16.24
CA VAL A 137 0.28 -8.55 16.86
C VAL A 137 1.36 -8.44 17.94
N ARG A 138 1.47 -9.44 18.80
CA ARG A 138 2.52 -9.48 19.85
C ARG A 138 3.92 -9.48 19.24
N PHE A 139 4.13 -10.22 18.18
CA PHE A 139 5.40 -10.27 17.46
C PHE A 139 5.72 -8.93 16.79
N ASP A 140 4.76 -8.31 16.08
CA ASP A 140 4.96 -7.01 15.42
C ASP A 140 5.27 -5.91 16.45
N LYS A 141 4.60 -5.90 17.61
CA LYS A 141 4.90 -5.00 18.72
C LYS A 141 6.32 -5.21 19.27
N SER A 142 6.75 -6.46 19.44
CA SER A 142 8.10 -6.76 19.93
C SER A 142 9.19 -6.34 18.95
N LEU A 143 8.95 -6.46 17.64
CA LEU A 143 9.84 -5.96 16.60
C LEU A 143 9.94 -4.44 16.63
N THR A 144 8.80 -3.78 16.73
CA THR A 144 8.73 -2.31 16.77
C THR A 144 9.43 -1.76 18.01
N SER A 145 9.22 -2.37 19.19
CA SER A 145 9.90 -1.97 20.42
C SER A 145 11.42 -2.19 20.36
N ALA A 146 11.87 -3.23 19.66
CA ALA A 146 13.31 -3.49 19.45
C ALA A 146 13.91 -2.63 18.32
N GLY A 147 13.14 -1.83 17.60
CA GLY A 147 13.59 -1.08 16.44
C GLY A 147 14.03 -1.94 15.26
N ILE A 148 13.53 -3.17 15.19
CA ILE A 148 13.91 -4.17 14.18
C ILE A 148 12.82 -4.26 13.12
N SER A 149 13.19 -4.12 11.85
CA SER A 149 12.28 -4.38 10.74
C SER A 149 12.21 -5.87 10.42
N ILE A 150 11.03 -6.38 10.13
CA ILE A 150 10.84 -7.76 9.65
C ILE A 150 11.67 -8.04 8.38
N LYS A 151 11.96 -7.01 7.57
CA LYS A 151 12.84 -7.09 6.39
C LYS A 151 14.29 -7.40 6.75
N SER A 152 14.70 -7.25 8.00
CA SER A 152 16.06 -7.59 8.46
C SER A 152 16.32 -9.08 8.61
N PHE A 153 15.24 -9.87 8.76
CA PHE A 153 15.37 -11.34 8.86
C PHE A 153 15.62 -11.96 7.47
N GLY A 154 16.48 -12.96 7.41
CA GLY A 154 16.77 -13.72 6.18
C GLY A 154 17.89 -13.15 5.30
N HIS A 155 18.54 -12.06 5.69
CA HIS A 155 19.72 -11.57 4.97
C HIS A 155 20.99 -12.28 5.46
N LYS A 156 21.56 -13.12 4.62
CA LYS A 156 22.91 -13.66 4.83
C LYS A 156 23.92 -12.50 4.81
N GLY A 157 24.78 -12.39 5.82
CA GLY A 157 25.81 -11.35 5.88
C GLY A 157 25.36 -10.00 6.48
N LEU A 158 24.40 -10.01 7.38
CA LEU A 158 23.91 -8.81 8.06
C LEU A 158 25.05 -8.02 8.71
N LEU A 159 25.99 -8.71 9.39
CA LEU A 159 27.15 -8.08 10.03
C LEU A 159 28.06 -7.36 9.02
N CYS A 160 28.41 -7.99 7.91
CA CYS A 160 29.20 -7.37 6.85
C CYS A 160 28.51 -6.11 6.29
N ARG A 161 27.20 -6.18 6.12
CA ARG A 161 26.39 -5.05 5.61
C ARG A 161 26.32 -3.90 6.62
N CYS A 162 26.23 -4.20 7.92
CA CYS A 162 26.25 -3.20 8.98
C CYS A 162 27.63 -2.52 9.06
N ILE A 163 28.72 -3.31 9.02
CA ILE A 163 30.10 -2.78 9.01
C ILE A 163 30.32 -1.88 7.80
N TRP A 164 29.92 -2.35 6.60
CA TRP A 164 30.08 -1.55 5.37
C TRP A 164 29.27 -0.26 5.39
N LYS A 165 28.03 -0.31 5.87
CA LYS A 165 27.20 0.90 6.03
C LYS A 165 27.77 1.85 7.08
N GLY A 166 28.27 1.32 8.21
CA GLY A 166 28.94 2.11 9.22
C GLY A 166 30.16 2.84 8.67
N LEU A 167 31.02 2.12 7.94
CA LEU A 167 32.18 2.68 7.29
C LEU A 167 31.83 3.77 6.28
N ALA A 168 30.83 3.49 5.42
CA ALA A 168 30.31 4.47 4.45
C ALA A 168 29.72 5.71 5.13
N SER A 169 29.06 5.56 6.28
CA SER A 169 28.55 6.69 7.06
C SER A 169 29.68 7.54 7.63
N ILE A 170 30.75 6.92 8.16
CA ILE A 170 31.91 7.63 8.68
C ILE A 170 32.62 8.39 7.56
N LEU A 171 32.79 7.79 6.40
CA LEU A 171 33.40 8.44 5.23
C LEU A 171 32.52 9.57 4.67
N GLY A 172 31.21 9.47 4.79
CA GLY A 172 30.25 10.50 4.38
C GLY A 172 30.09 11.65 5.38
N LEU A 173 30.57 11.49 6.61
CA LEU A 173 30.41 12.46 7.70
C LEU A 173 30.98 13.85 7.38
N PRO A 174 32.17 13.99 6.79
CA PRO A 174 32.73 15.31 6.41
C PRO A 174 31.83 16.04 5.39
N TYR A 175 31.27 15.30 4.40
CA TYR A 175 30.36 15.86 3.43
C TYR A 175 29.04 16.31 4.09
N PHE A 176 28.55 15.51 5.02
CA PHE A 176 27.31 15.83 5.76
C PHE A 176 27.50 17.10 6.62
N ILE A 177 28.62 17.21 7.34
CA ILE A 177 28.96 18.40 8.15
C ILE A 177 29.04 19.64 7.27
N PHE A 178 29.72 19.55 6.14
CA PHE A 178 29.84 20.66 5.20
C PHE A 178 28.46 21.07 4.63
N SER A 179 27.67 20.12 4.20
CA SER A 179 26.33 20.36 3.69
C SER A 179 25.42 20.99 4.74
N ALA A 180 25.48 20.49 6.00
CA ALA A 180 24.72 21.05 7.10
C ALA A 180 25.13 22.49 7.42
N ALA A 181 26.44 22.78 7.45
CA ALA A 181 26.95 24.14 7.69
C ALA A 181 26.50 25.15 6.61
N VAL A 182 26.46 24.73 5.35
CA VAL A 182 25.96 25.57 4.24
C VAL A 182 24.47 25.79 4.29
N SER A 183 23.71 24.79 4.74
CA SER A 183 22.25 24.84 4.83
C SER A 183 21.72 25.52 6.09
N LEU A 184 22.54 25.58 7.14
CA LEU A 184 22.16 26.13 8.46
C LEU A 184 21.60 27.57 8.42
N PRO A 185 22.16 28.52 7.63
CA PRO A 185 21.59 29.86 7.52
C PRO A 185 20.16 29.86 6.98
N MET A 186 19.80 28.96 6.06
CA MET A 186 18.45 28.88 5.54
C MET A 186 17.44 28.37 6.58
N TRP A 187 17.89 27.47 7.47
CA TRP A 187 17.04 26.90 8.53
C TRP A 187 16.81 27.84 9.71
N VAL A 188 17.72 28.80 9.92
CA VAL A 188 17.65 29.78 11.01
C VAL A 188 16.84 31.02 10.60
N LEU A 189 16.67 31.26 9.29
CA LEU A 189 15.94 32.42 8.75
C LEU A 189 14.44 32.14 8.51
N GLU A 190 13.97 30.89 8.74
CA GLU A 190 12.58 30.47 8.64
C GLU A 190 11.92 30.47 10.04
#